data_c8bc25ef7f7463971131fa8512a2de72
#
_entry.id   c8bc25ef7f7463971131fa8512a2de72
#
_cell.length_a   1.000
_cell.length_b   1.000
_cell.length_c   1.000
_cell.angle_alpha   90.00
_cell.angle_beta   90.00
_cell.angle_gamma   90.00
#
_symmetry.space_group_name_H-M   'P 1'
#
loop_
_entity.id
_entity.type
_entity.pdbx_description
1 polymer ?
#
loop_
_entity_poly.entity_id
_entity_poly.type
_entity_poly.pdbx_seq_one_letter_code
_entity_poly.pdbx_strand_id
1 'polypeptide(L)'
;MQEILSHIGNLDLLKRQKTAFLCSSKTTSRDILKSFDWATSVPKDSCIISGFQTKLEKDVLQLLLKCHIPVIIVLARRMYKELPAEIQSAIDGNEALILSLSHLTRNSKSSALARNRYIISIADSVVFGALDSSSSLTKLAK
;
A
#
# COMPACT_ATOMS: atom_id res chain seq x y z
N MET A 1 -5.37 -9.82 16.50
CA MET A 1 -5.93 -9.09 15.36
C MET A 1 -5.49 -7.64 15.40
N GLN A 2 -5.08 -7.10 14.25
CA GLN A 2 -4.61 -5.72 14.17
C GLN A 2 -5.79 -4.76 14.19
N GLU A 3 -5.72 -3.75 15.06
CA GLU A 3 -6.78 -2.76 15.19
C GLU A 3 -6.45 -1.50 14.38
N ILE A 4 -7.49 -0.95 13.72
CA ILE A 4 -7.36 0.33 13.02
C ILE A 4 -7.57 1.44 14.04
N LEU A 5 -6.55 2.28 14.22
CA LEU A 5 -6.60 3.36 15.22
C LEU A 5 -7.23 4.63 14.65
N SER A 6 -7.04 4.90 13.37
CA SER A 6 -7.64 6.07 12.72
C SER A 6 -7.71 5.87 11.22
N HIS A 7 -8.56 6.64 10.55
CA HIS A 7 -8.69 6.59 9.11
C HIS A 7 -9.04 7.95 8.53
N ILE A 8 -8.69 8.14 7.25
CA ILE A 8 -9.09 9.30 6.44
C ILE A 8 -9.51 8.76 5.08
N GLY A 9 -10.67 9.15 4.60
CA GLY A 9 -11.10 8.83 3.26
C GLY A 9 -12.27 7.87 3.18
N ASN A 10 -12.36 7.16 2.05
CA ASN A 10 -13.52 6.36 1.70
C ASN A 10 -13.45 4.94 2.28
N LEU A 11 -14.13 4.71 3.41
CA LEU A 11 -14.18 3.40 4.07
C LEU A 11 -14.82 2.30 3.20
N ASP A 12 -15.62 2.67 2.22
CA ASP A 12 -16.27 1.69 1.34
C ASP A 12 -15.25 0.92 0.49
N LEU A 13 -14.04 1.46 0.34
CA LEU A 13 -12.98 0.74 -0.38
C LEU A 13 -12.60 -0.57 0.30
N LEU A 14 -12.82 -0.69 1.61
CA LEU A 14 -12.57 -1.95 2.32
C LEU A 14 -13.49 -3.08 1.88
N LYS A 15 -14.62 -2.76 1.27
CA LYS A 15 -15.59 -3.75 0.78
C LYS A 15 -15.28 -4.25 -0.62
N ARG A 16 -14.37 -3.59 -1.33
CA ARG A 16 -13.99 -3.99 -2.69
C ARG A 16 -13.03 -5.17 -2.67
N GLN A 17 -12.91 -5.84 -3.82
CA GLN A 17 -11.81 -6.78 -4.01
C GLN A 17 -10.51 -5.99 -3.98
N LYS A 18 -9.57 -6.45 -3.15
CA LYS A 18 -8.33 -5.74 -2.89
C LYS A 18 -7.14 -6.57 -3.33
N THR A 19 -6.25 -5.96 -4.09
CA THR A 19 -4.96 -6.55 -4.46
C THR A 19 -3.87 -5.83 -3.68
N ALA A 20 -3.13 -6.58 -2.89
CA ALA A 20 -1.99 -6.01 -2.16
C ALA A 20 -0.80 -5.90 -3.09
N PHE A 21 -0.06 -4.79 -2.98
CA PHE A 21 1.20 -4.60 -3.69
C PHE A 21 2.29 -4.40 -2.65
N LEU A 22 3.24 -5.31 -2.60
CA LEU A 22 4.29 -5.32 -1.59
C LEU A 22 5.65 -5.50 -2.24
N CYS A 23 6.65 -4.75 -1.76
CA CYS A 23 8.01 -4.80 -2.28
C CYS A 23 9.02 -4.83 -1.16
N SER A 24 10.07 -5.62 -1.36
CA SER A 24 11.29 -5.50 -0.58
C SER A 24 11.97 -4.18 -0.94
N SER A 25 12.81 -3.64 -0.04
CA SER A 25 13.49 -2.37 -0.28
C SER A 25 14.55 -2.46 -1.39
N LYS A 26 15.13 -3.65 -1.60
CA LYS A 26 16.09 -3.87 -2.67
C LYS A 26 15.37 -4.31 -3.93
N THR A 27 15.56 -3.55 -5.01
CA THR A 27 14.88 -3.79 -6.28
C THR A 27 15.89 -3.79 -7.43
N THR A 28 15.59 -4.56 -8.48
CA THR A 28 16.35 -4.53 -9.73
C THR A 28 15.62 -3.66 -10.75
N SER A 29 16.30 -3.28 -11.84
CA SER A 29 15.64 -2.56 -12.94
C SER A 29 14.48 -3.36 -13.53
N ARG A 30 14.62 -4.68 -13.58
CA ARG A 30 13.56 -5.57 -14.05
C ARG A 30 12.33 -5.53 -13.15
N ASP A 31 12.54 -5.52 -11.83
CA ASP A 31 11.45 -5.40 -10.86
C ASP A 31 10.69 -4.10 -11.06
N ILE A 32 11.41 -2.99 -11.26
CA ILE A 32 10.82 -1.68 -11.45
C ILE A 32 9.97 -1.65 -12.72
N LEU A 33 10.50 -2.15 -13.84
CA LEU A 33 9.77 -2.16 -15.11
C LEU A 33 8.51 -3.03 -15.03
N LYS A 34 8.63 -4.22 -14.45
CA LYS A 34 7.47 -5.12 -14.29
C LYS A 34 6.39 -4.48 -13.41
N SER A 35 6.80 -3.80 -12.34
CA SER A 35 5.85 -3.16 -11.43
C SER A 35 5.13 -2.00 -12.11
N PHE A 36 5.84 -1.20 -12.91
CA PHE A 36 5.24 -0.10 -13.65
C PHE A 36 4.27 -0.60 -14.73
N ASP A 37 4.66 -1.65 -15.46
CA ASP A 37 3.78 -2.28 -16.44
C ASP A 37 2.50 -2.81 -15.79
N TRP A 38 2.65 -3.45 -14.64
CA TRP A 38 1.50 -3.94 -13.88
C TRP A 38 0.60 -2.78 -13.44
N ALA A 39 1.19 -1.72 -12.87
CA ALA A 39 0.42 -0.59 -12.33
C ALA A 39 -0.39 0.13 -13.41
N THR A 40 0.16 0.23 -14.62
CA THR A 40 -0.51 0.92 -15.71
C THR A 40 -1.52 0.04 -16.45
N SER A 41 -1.57 -1.26 -16.15
CA SER A 41 -2.52 -2.19 -16.76
C SER A 41 -3.60 -2.70 -15.79
N VAL A 42 -3.59 -2.22 -14.56
CA VAL A 42 -4.59 -2.62 -13.55
C VAL A 42 -5.99 -2.13 -13.99
N PRO A 43 -7.02 -2.99 -13.92
CA PRO A 43 -8.38 -2.56 -14.24
C PRO A 43 -8.85 -1.43 -13.32
N LYS A 44 -9.63 -0.50 -13.85
CA LYS A 44 -10.08 0.68 -13.09
C LYS A 44 -11.02 0.38 -11.93
N ASP A 45 -11.67 -0.78 -11.94
CA ASP A 45 -12.51 -1.22 -10.84
C ASP A 45 -11.74 -1.92 -9.72
N SER A 46 -10.43 -2.07 -9.89
CA SER A 46 -9.56 -2.66 -8.87
C SER A 46 -9.35 -1.70 -7.70
N CYS A 47 -8.98 -2.26 -6.56
CA CYS A 47 -8.53 -1.49 -5.41
C CYS A 47 -7.19 -2.05 -4.97
N ILE A 48 -6.17 -1.19 -4.88
CA ILE A 48 -4.82 -1.60 -4.54
C ILE A 48 -4.52 -1.18 -3.10
N ILE A 49 -4.09 -2.13 -2.29
CA ILE A 49 -3.76 -1.88 -0.89
C ILE A 49 -2.27 -2.13 -0.65
N SER A 50 -1.62 -1.20 0.03
CA SER A 50 -0.18 -1.28 0.31
C SER A 50 0.18 -0.33 1.43
N GLY A 51 1.38 -0.51 2.00
CA GLY A 51 1.96 0.49 2.88
C GLY A 51 2.57 1.65 2.13
N PHE A 52 2.87 1.49 0.85
CA PHE A 52 3.48 2.50 -0.01
C PHE A 52 4.68 3.17 0.66
N GLN A 53 5.52 2.35 1.29
CA GLN A 53 6.64 2.85 2.10
C GLN A 53 7.99 2.75 1.40
N THR A 54 8.25 1.65 0.67
CA THR A 54 9.50 1.52 -0.08
C THR A 54 9.46 2.44 -1.30
N LYS A 55 10.63 2.73 -1.88
CA LYS A 55 10.68 3.62 -3.04
C LYS A 55 9.82 3.10 -4.20
N LEU A 56 9.91 1.81 -4.52
CA LEU A 56 9.11 1.26 -5.61
C LEU A 56 7.62 1.32 -5.30
N GLU A 57 7.23 1.02 -4.06
CA GLU A 57 5.83 1.15 -3.65
C GLU A 57 5.33 2.59 -3.80
N LYS A 58 6.17 3.58 -3.45
CA LYS A 58 5.80 4.99 -3.60
C LYS A 58 5.68 5.40 -5.06
N ASP A 59 6.57 4.90 -5.91
CA ASP A 59 6.52 5.20 -7.34
C ASP A 59 5.27 4.59 -7.98
N VAL A 60 4.91 3.37 -7.58
CA VAL A 60 3.69 2.73 -8.05
C VAL A 60 2.46 3.51 -7.59
N LEU A 61 2.47 4.02 -6.35
CA LEU A 61 1.36 4.85 -5.85
C LEU A 61 1.12 6.05 -6.77
N GLN A 62 2.18 6.73 -7.20
CA GLN A 62 2.03 7.88 -8.09
C GLN A 62 1.37 7.50 -9.42
N LEU A 63 1.74 6.33 -9.97
CA LEU A 63 1.11 5.85 -11.20
C LEU A 63 -0.36 5.51 -10.99
N LEU A 64 -0.69 4.85 -9.89
CA LEU A 64 -2.06 4.48 -9.58
C LEU A 64 -2.94 5.72 -9.39
N LEU A 65 -2.42 6.74 -8.71
CA LEU A 65 -3.14 8.00 -8.51
C LEU A 65 -3.40 8.71 -9.84
N LYS A 66 -2.41 8.73 -10.73
CA LYS A 66 -2.56 9.33 -12.07
C LYS A 66 -3.61 8.61 -12.89
N CYS A 67 -3.70 7.29 -12.74
CA CYS A 67 -4.66 6.48 -13.49
C CYS A 67 -6.02 6.40 -12.81
N HIS A 68 -6.23 7.11 -11.71
CA HIS A 68 -7.46 7.10 -10.93
C HIS A 68 -7.87 5.70 -10.46
N ILE A 69 -6.87 4.89 -10.08
CA ILE A 69 -7.11 3.57 -9.49
C ILE A 69 -7.31 3.76 -7.98
N PRO A 70 -8.40 3.27 -7.40
CA PRO A 70 -8.62 3.37 -5.95
C PRO A 70 -7.51 2.70 -5.16
N VAL A 71 -7.06 3.36 -4.08
CA VAL A 71 -5.97 2.87 -3.25
C VAL A 71 -6.34 2.90 -1.77
N ILE A 72 -5.82 1.92 -1.03
CA ILE A 72 -5.86 1.91 0.43
C ILE A 72 -4.41 1.97 0.92
N ILE A 73 -4.08 3.04 1.62
CA ILE A 73 -2.73 3.25 2.18
C ILE A 73 -2.78 2.84 3.65
N VAL A 74 -1.96 1.87 4.03
CA VAL A 74 -1.92 1.39 5.40
C VAL A 74 -0.61 1.82 6.06
N LEU A 75 -0.72 2.66 7.07
CA LEU A 75 0.43 3.22 7.76
C LEU A 75 0.82 2.37 8.96
N ALA A 76 2.12 2.12 9.10
CA ALA A 76 2.69 1.47 10.28
C ALA A 76 3.14 2.51 11.31
N ARG A 77 2.61 3.71 11.20
CA ARG A 77 2.90 4.87 12.05
C ARG A 77 1.61 5.64 12.26
N ARG A 78 1.69 6.71 13.07
CA ARG A 78 0.52 7.59 13.28
C ARG A 78 0.07 8.25 11.99
N MET A 79 -1.19 8.66 11.96
CA MET A 79 -1.79 9.32 10.81
C MET A 79 -1.02 10.59 10.42
N TYR A 80 -1.05 10.94 9.14
CA TYR A 80 -0.50 12.19 8.62
C TYR A 80 -1.12 13.40 9.30
N LYS A 81 -0.32 14.41 9.60
CA LYS A 81 -0.80 15.72 10.04
C LYS A 81 -1.26 16.54 8.84
N GLU A 82 -0.53 16.43 7.73
CA GLU A 82 -0.87 17.06 6.46
C GLU A 82 -0.73 16.04 5.35
N LEU A 83 -1.69 16.03 4.42
CA LEU A 83 -1.64 15.10 3.30
C LEU A 83 -0.89 15.71 2.13
N PRO A 84 -0.05 14.93 1.43
CA PRO A 84 0.46 15.37 0.13
C PRO A 84 -0.69 15.72 -0.81
N ALA A 85 -0.48 16.70 -1.67
CA ALA A 85 -1.55 17.23 -2.54
C ALA A 85 -2.21 16.17 -3.40
N GLU A 86 -1.42 15.24 -3.97
CA GLU A 86 -1.94 14.19 -4.83
C GLU A 86 -2.79 13.18 -4.07
N ILE A 87 -2.46 12.92 -2.80
CA ILE A 87 -3.26 12.04 -1.95
C ILE A 87 -4.54 12.75 -1.54
N GLN A 88 -4.44 14.03 -1.19
CA GLN A 88 -5.63 14.83 -0.84
C GLN A 88 -6.63 14.84 -1.99
N SER A 89 -6.13 15.02 -3.22
CA SER A 89 -6.98 15.01 -4.41
C SER A 89 -7.72 13.67 -4.56
N ALA A 90 -7.03 12.55 -4.33
CA ALA A 90 -7.64 11.23 -4.40
C ALA A 90 -8.67 11.03 -3.27
N ILE A 91 -8.40 11.52 -2.07
CA ILE A 91 -9.36 11.50 -0.96
C ILE A 91 -10.62 12.28 -1.35
N ASP A 92 -10.45 13.48 -1.89
CA ASP A 92 -11.58 14.33 -2.31
C ASP A 92 -12.41 13.66 -3.40
N GLY A 93 -11.79 12.87 -4.27
CA GLY A 93 -12.47 12.10 -5.32
C GLY A 93 -13.02 10.76 -4.87
N ASN A 94 -12.97 10.43 -3.59
CA ASN A 94 -13.41 9.14 -3.02
C ASN A 94 -12.62 7.94 -3.56
N GLU A 95 -11.40 8.17 -4.02
CA GLU A 95 -10.54 7.15 -4.62
C GLU A 95 -9.42 6.70 -3.70
N ALA A 96 -9.41 7.16 -2.44
CA ALA A 96 -8.36 6.78 -1.50
C ALA A 96 -8.91 6.61 -0.09
N LEU A 97 -8.26 5.71 0.65
CA LEU A 97 -8.49 5.49 2.06
C LEU A 97 -7.14 5.33 2.72
N ILE A 98 -6.92 6.02 3.84
CA ILE A 98 -5.71 5.88 4.64
C ILE A 98 -6.09 5.28 5.99
N LEU A 99 -5.41 4.21 6.38
CA LEU A 99 -5.59 3.56 7.67
C LEU A 99 -4.29 3.67 8.47
N SER A 100 -4.40 4.01 9.76
CA SER A 100 -3.25 3.99 10.66
C SER A 100 -3.43 2.88 11.68
N LEU A 101 -2.41 2.05 11.84
CA LEU A 101 -2.43 0.91 12.75
C LEU A 101 -1.57 1.13 14.00
N SER A 102 -0.93 2.30 14.12
CA SER A 102 0.04 2.53 15.19
C SER A 102 0.03 4.00 15.60
N HIS A 103 0.38 4.26 16.88
CA HIS A 103 0.60 5.60 17.38
C HIS A 103 2.06 6.04 17.25
N LEU A 104 2.92 5.17 16.71
CA LEU A 104 4.34 5.46 16.56
C LEU A 104 4.57 6.66 15.64
N THR A 105 5.52 7.52 16.02
CA THR A 105 5.90 8.68 15.21
C THR A 105 6.56 8.24 13.90
N ARG A 106 7.27 7.10 13.94
CA ARG A 106 8.00 6.55 12.79
C ARG A 106 7.70 5.06 12.65
N ASN A 107 7.89 4.55 11.44
CA ASN A 107 7.84 3.12 11.21
C ASN A 107 9.01 2.44 11.92
N SER A 108 8.77 1.21 12.40
CA SER A 108 9.81 0.31 12.89
C SER A 108 9.75 -0.97 12.09
N LYS A 109 10.75 -1.84 12.21
CA LYS A 109 10.69 -3.15 11.55
C LYS A 109 9.50 -3.95 12.01
N SER A 110 9.21 -3.94 13.31
CA SER A 110 8.09 -4.70 13.86
C SER A 110 6.74 -4.11 13.45
N SER A 111 6.59 -2.78 13.43
CA SER A 111 5.33 -2.17 13.01
C SER A 111 5.10 -2.33 11.51
N ALA A 112 6.17 -2.27 10.69
CA ALA A 112 6.07 -2.50 9.26
C ALA A 112 5.68 -3.95 8.96
N LEU A 113 6.23 -4.92 9.69
CA LEU A 113 5.88 -6.32 9.54
C LEU A 113 4.42 -6.57 9.95
N ALA A 114 3.99 -6.00 11.05
CA ALA A 114 2.61 -6.11 11.50
C ALA A 114 1.65 -5.51 10.47
N ARG A 115 2.01 -4.35 9.90
CA ARG A 115 1.22 -3.70 8.86
C ARG A 115 1.11 -4.59 7.61
N ASN A 116 2.21 -5.18 7.17
CA ASN A 116 2.19 -6.05 6.00
C ASN A 116 1.37 -7.31 6.24
N ARG A 117 1.44 -7.89 7.44
CA ARG A 117 0.59 -9.03 7.81
C ARG A 117 -0.89 -8.66 7.76
N TYR A 118 -1.24 -7.48 8.26
CA TYR A 118 -2.61 -7.00 8.19
C TYR A 118 -3.08 -6.87 6.74
N ILE A 119 -2.26 -6.25 5.88
CA ILE A 119 -2.57 -6.09 4.47
C ILE A 119 -2.86 -7.45 3.81
N ILE A 120 -1.98 -8.42 4.02
CA ILE A 120 -2.13 -9.76 3.44
C ILE A 120 -3.42 -10.42 3.96
N SER A 121 -3.75 -10.21 5.23
CA SER A 121 -4.93 -10.83 5.84
C SER A 121 -6.25 -10.35 5.24
N ILE A 122 -6.31 -9.12 4.73
CA ILE A 122 -7.55 -8.56 4.18
C ILE A 122 -7.55 -8.46 2.65
N ALA A 123 -6.40 -8.70 2.00
CA ALA A 123 -6.32 -8.65 0.55
C ALA A 123 -6.86 -9.94 -0.07
N ASP A 124 -7.48 -9.81 -1.23
CA ASP A 124 -8.00 -10.96 -1.98
C ASP A 124 -6.91 -11.61 -2.83
N SER A 125 -5.92 -10.82 -3.23
CA SER A 125 -4.74 -11.31 -3.95
C SER A 125 -3.53 -10.45 -3.58
N VAL A 126 -2.33 -10.97 -3.86
CA VAL A 126 -1.08 -10.28 -3.52
C VAL A 126 -0.16 -10.29 -4.72
N VAL A 127 0.39 -9.11 -5.03
CA VAL A 127 1.40 -8.93 -6.07
C VAL A 127 2.68 -8.46 -5.39
N PHE A 128 3.78 -9.18 -5.61
CA PHE A 128 5.09 -8.78 -5.10
C PHE A 128 5.87 -8.11 -6.23
N GLY A 129 6.14 -6.81 -6.05
CA GLY A 129 6.94 -6.05 -7.03
C GLY A 129 8.41 -6.42 -6.98
N ALA A 130 8.88 -6.80 -5.80
CA ALA A 130 10.25 -7.28 -5.59
C ALA A 130 10.29 -8.09 -4.31
N LEU A 131 11.03 -9.21 -4.32
CA LEU A 131 11.28 -10.04 -3.15
C LEU A 131 12.77 -10.28 -3.02
N ASP A 132 13.38 -9.68 -2.01
CA ASP A 132 14.76 -9.94 -1.66
C ASP A 132 14.81 -11.03 -0.60
N SER A 133 15.68 -12.02 -0.77
CA SER A 133 15.77 -13.18 0.13
C SER A 133 16.07 -12.80 1.59
N SER A 134 16.73 -11.67 1.80
CA SER A 134 17.03 -11.16 3.15
C SER A 134 15.88 -10.39 3.78
N SER A 135 14.81 -10.11 3.04
CA SER A 135 13.68 -9.33 3.52
C SER A 135 12.74 -10.17 4.39
N SER A 136 12.17 -9.54 5.42
CA SER A 136 11.10 -10.16 6.22
C SER A 136 9.85 -10.45 5.38
N LEU A 137 9.68 -9.73 4.27
CA LEU A 137 8.55 -9.92 3.35
C LEU A 137 8.57 -11.32 2.73
N THR A 138 9.76 -11.87 2.47
CA THR A 138 9.92 -13.21 1.91
C THR A 138 9.29 -14.26 2.82
N LYS A 139 9.34 -14.07 4.13
CA LYS A 139 8.71 -14.98 5.10
C LYS A 139 7.20 -14.96 4.99
N LEU A 140 6.62 -13.80 4.66
CA LEU A 140 5.17 -13.65 4.52
C LEU A 140 4.67 -14.23 3.21
N ALA A 141 5.53 -14.36 2.20
CA ALA A 141 5.17 -14.86 0.89
C ALA A 141 5.00 -16.39 0.86
N LYS A 142 5.45 -17.09 1.90
CA LYS A 142 5.39 -18.56 1.97
C LYS A 142 4.09 -19.07 2.55
#